data_a7ba8c8be08032322021767f1d3b0c1e
#
_entry.id   a7ba8c8be08032322021767f1d3b0c1e
#
_cell.length_a   1.000
_cell.length_b   1.000
_cell.length_c   1.000
_cell.angle_alpha   90.00
_cell.angle_beta   90.00
_cell.angle_gamma   90.00
#
_symmetry.space_group_name_H-M   'P 1'
#
loop_
_entity.id
_entity.type
_entity.pdbx_description
1 polymer ?
#
loop_
_entity_poly.entity_id
_entity_poly.type
_entity_poly.pdbx_seq_one_letter_code
_entity_poly.pdbx_strand_id
1 'polypeptide(L)'
;NQVLKPVVRQKSKQIIDHYNEMVLDAENYKLYFRVYNDGLAYRFHTDFPDSLKVLNEEVIYCFPEDYNTLFPEERSMLSAQQPLFKPMKLSEIGTDRFCSTPILIKVDENVRIFISESDLESYPGMFLRKQGKNELAGKFAAVSLEDYKTDDRQIFPTKRADYIARVNGTRNYPWRAMIVAENDANLITNQLIYKLAPEAEGDYSWVRPGKIAWDWYNALILTGVDFKCGINNDTYKYYIDFASKYEIEYVVIDDGWSEAWDVTKTIPEINMEELVAYGKKKNVDLILWV
;
A
#
# COMPACT_ATOMS: atom_id res chain seq x y z
N ASN A 1 -14.30 22.23 5.41
CA ASN A 1 -14.56 22.05 3.98
C ASN A 1 -13.34 22.52 3.20
N GLN A 2 -12.61 21.57 2.62
CA GLN A 2 -11.34 21.80 1.95
C GLN A 2 -11.38 21.16 0.55
N VAL A 3 -10.66 21.73 -0.41
CA VAL A 3 -10.50 21.15 -1.75
C VAL A 3 -9.07 20.70 -1.91
N LEU A 4 -8.87 19.38 -1.95
CA LEU A 4 -7.57 18.79 -2.19
C LEU A 4 -7.31 18.72 -3.70
N LYS A 5 -6.11 19.06 -4.10
CA LYS A 5 -5.64 18.94 -5.48
C LYS A 5 -4.53 17.87 -5.51
N PRO A 6 -4.82 16.66 -6.01
CA PRO A 6 -3.80 15.64 -6.09
C PRO A 6 -2.58 16.12 -6.90
N VAL A 7 -1.39 15.91 -6.38
CA VAL A 7 -0.12 16.24 -7.06
C VAL A 7 0.06 15.37 -8.30
N VAL A 8 -0.30 14.09 -8.18
CA VAL A 8 -0.30 13.13 -9.28
C VAL A 8 -1.73 12.92 -9.77
N ARG A 9 -1.91 12.73 -11.08
CA ARG A 9 -3.23 12.51 -11.69
C ARG A 9 -3.96 11.36 -11.00
N GLN A 10 -5.15 11.65 -10.50
CA GLN A 10 -6.07 10.74 -9.84
C GLN A 10 -7.36 10.58 -10.64
N LYS A 11 -8.31 9.78 -10.10
CA LYS A 11 -9.67 9.63 -10.65
C LYS A 11 -10.40 10.97 -10.74
N SER A 12 -10.12 11.90 -9.83
CA SER A 12 -10.67 13.25 -9.78
C SER A 12 -9.57 14.30 -9.76
N LYS A 13 -9.77 15.40 -10.50
CA LYS A 13 -8.84 16.55 -10.49
C LYS A 13 -8.88 17.33 -9.18
N GLN A 14 -10.00 17.23 -8.47
CA GLN A 14 -10.24 17.87 -7.17
C GLN A 14 -10.98 16.89 -6.29
N ILE A 15 -10.62 16.83 -5.03
CA ILE A 15 -11.26 15.99 -4.01
C ILE A 15 -11.85 16.94 -2.98
N ILE A 16 -13.16 16.88 -2.80
CA ILE A 16 -13.83 17.67 -1.76
C ILE A 16 -13.68 16.92 -0.45
N ASP A 17 -12.93 17.52 0.48
CA ASP A 17 -12.80 17.02 1.84
C ASP A 17 -13.77 17.78 2.76
N HIS A 18 -14.88 17.12 3.09
CA HIS A 18 -15.93 17.64 3.95
C HIS A 18 -16.34 16.59 4.96
N TYR A 19 -16.14 16.89 6.24
CA TYR A 19 -16.42 15.99 7.35
C TYR A 19 -16.92 16.75 8.57
N ASN A 20 -17.55 16.04 9.48
CA ASN A 20 -17.71 16.44 10.88
C ASN A 20 -16.62 15.73 11.70
N GLU A 21 -16.03 16.47 12.63
CA GLU A 21 -14.99 15.95 13.50
C GLU A 21 -15.40 16.06 14.95
N MET A 22 -15.18 14.98 15.69
CA MET A 22 -15.27 14.94 17.15
C MET A 22 -13.89 14.63 17.70
N VAL A 23 -13.47 15.38 18.72
CA VAL A 23 -12.20 15.16 19.41
C VAL A 23 -12.51 14.84 20.86
N LEU A 24 -12.09 13.67 21.31
CA LEU A 24 -12.03 13.33 22.73
C LEU A 24 -10.63 13.70 23.21
N ASP A 25 -10.54 14.66 24.10
CA ASP A 25 -9.28 15.22 24.62
C ASP A 25 -9.03 14.72 26.04
N ALA A 26 -7.88 14.11 26.25
CA ALA A 26 -7.37 13.68 27.54
C ALA A 26 -5.96 14.28 27.74
N GLU A 27 -5.42 14.19 28.95
CA GLU A 27 -4.20 14.89 29.36
C GLU A 27 -3.03 14.74 28.37
N ASN A 28 -2.72 13.51 27.93
CA ASN A 28 -1.56 13.22 27.09
C ASN A 28 -1.92 12.52 25.78
N TYR A 29 -3.21 12.43 25.45
CA TYR A 29 -3.65 11.84 24.19
C TYR A 29 -5.00 12.39 23.75
N LYS A 30 -5.23 12.35 22.44
CA LYS A 30 -6.51 12.71 21.81
C LYS A 30 -6.96 11.58 20.93
N LEU A 31 -8.28 11.44 20.82
CA LEU A 31 -8.90 10.53 19.87
C LEU A 31 -9.76 11.35 18.91
N TYR A 32 -9.41 11.32 17.65
CA TYR A 32 -10.11 12.02 16.57
C TYR A 32 -11.07 11.07 15.87
N PHE A 33 -12.31 11.47 15.71
CA PHE A 33 -13.30 10.83 14.87
C PHE A 33 -13.69 11.75 13.75
N ARG A 34 -13.64 11.29 12.50
CA ARG A 34 -14.16 12.00 11.33
C ARG A 34 -15.27 11.20 10.68
N VAL A 35 -16.39 11.87 10.40
CA VAL A 35 -17.54 11.27 9.71
C VAL A 35 -17.77 12.02 8.41
N TYR A 36 -17.81 11.27 7.34
CA TYR A 36 -18.03 11.69 5.96
C TYR A 36 -19.36 11.14 5.45
N ASN A 37 -19.88 11.65 4.35
CA ASN A 37 -21.07 11.07 3.70
C ASN A 37 -20.82 9.64 3.18
N ASP A 38 -19.57 9.29 2.93
CA ASP A 38 -19.12 8.05 2.30
C ASP A 38 -18.19 7.20 3.21
N GLY A 39 -18.17 7.49 4.52
CA GLY A 39 -17.38 6.72 5.47
C GLY A 39 -17.09 7.42 6.78
N LEU A 40 -16.31 6.75 7.60
CA LEU A 40 -15.82 7.27 8.88
C LEU A 40 -14.38 6.81 9.14
N ALA A 41 -13.69 7.56 9.97
CA ALA A 41 -12.36 7.19 10.41
C ALA A 41 -12.07 7.69 11.82
N TYR A 42 -11.17 7.00 12.53
CA TYR A 42 -10.64 7.49 13.78
C TYR A 42 -9.13 7.29 13.85
N ARG A 43 -8.44 8.11 14.65
CA ARG A 43 -7.04 7.93 15.01
C ARG A 43 -6.73 8.46 16.39
N PHE A 44 -5.68 7.92 16.97
CA PHE A 44 -5.05 8.47 18.16
C PHE A 44 -4.03 9.56 17.79
N HIS A 45 -3.85 10.47 18.72
CA HIS A 45 -2.72 11.38 18.82
C HIS A 45 -2.19 11.30 20.24
N THR A 46 -0.88 11.26 20.40
CA THR A 46 -0.24 11.31 21.73
C THR A 46 0.62 12.56 21.84
N ASP A 47 0.78 13.05 23.07
CA ASP A 47 1.60 14.22 23.38
C ASP A 47 2.41 13.96 24.65
N PHE A 48 3.42 13.10 24.52
CA PHE A 48 4.36 12.78 25.60
C PHE A 48 5.73 13.38 25.28
N PRO A 49 6.50 13.80 26.30
CA PRO A 49 7.81 14.41 26.08
C PRO A 49 8.86 13.43 25.53
N ASP A 50 8.74 12.16 25.87
CA ASP A 50 9.70 11.10 25.52
C ASP A 50 9.13 10.13 24.49
N SER A 51 10.00 9.33 23.87
CA SER A 51 9.58 8.26 22.98
C SER A 51 8.74 7.20 23.69
N LEU A 52 7.76 6.66 23.00
CA LEU A 52 6.85 5.63 23.50
C LEU A 52 7.18 4.26 22.94
N LYS A 53 7.00 3.25 23.78
CA LYS A 53 6.92 1.85 23.39
C LYS A 53 5.45 1.46 23.36
N VAL A 54 4.90 1.21 22.17
CA VAL A 54 3.50 0.77 21.99
C VAL A 54 3.47 -0.74 22.08
N LEU A 55 2.87 -1.26 23.15
CA LEU A 55 2.81 -2.70 23.39
C LEU A 55 1.79 -3.39 22.48
N ASN A 56 0.63 -2.78 22.30
CA ASN A 56 -0.45 -3.27 21.46
C ASN A 56 -1.42 -2.14 21.08
N GLU A 57 -2.27 -2.39 20.11
CA GLU A 57 -3.43 -1.55 19.77
C GLU A 57 -4.68 -2.44 19.72
N GLU A 58 -5.69 -2.10 20.51
CA GLU A 58 -6.98 -2.79 20.46
C GLU A 58 -7.91 -2.09 19.47
N VAL A 59 -8.23 -2.83 18.41
CA VAL A 59 -9.19 -2.43 17.37
C VAL A 59 -10.18 -3.56 17.22
N ILE A 60 -11.46 -3.32 17.49
CA ILE A 60 -12.50 -4.34 17.37
C ILE A 60 -13.65 -3.78 16.54
N TYR A 61 -13.97 -4.48 15.45
CA TYR A 61 -15.13 -4.22 14.61
C TYR A 61 -16.22 -5.24 14.96
N CYS A 62 -17.30 -4.77 15.60
CA CYS A 62 -18.46 -5.58 15.99
C CYS A 62 -19.59 -5.37 14.98
N PHE A 63 -20.09 -6.45 14.41
CA PHE A 63 -21.20 -6.41 13.48
C PHE A 63 -22.46 -6.99 14.12
N PRO A 64 -23.63 -6.36 13.92
CA PRO A 64 -24.88 -6.82 14.54
C PRO A 64 -25.33 -8.20 14.03
N GLU A 65 -24.95 -8.54 12.78
CA GLU A 65 -25.37 -9.78 12.13
C GLU A 65 -24.17 -10.52 11.50
N ASP A 66 -24.43 -11.73 11.02
CA ASP A 66 -23.46 -12.61 10.34
C ASP A 66 -23.38 -12.25 8.85
N TYR A 67 -22.65 -11.20 8.52
CA TYR A 67 -22.53 -10.69 7.16
C TYR A 67 -21.58 -11.52 6.28
N ASN A 68 -21.85 -11.47 4.98
CA ASN A 68 -20.92 -11.97 3.97
C ASN A 68 -19.72 -11.04 3.85
N THR A 69 -18.55 -11.63 3.66
CA THR A 69 -17.30 -10.90 3.46
C THR A 69 -16.61 -11.33 2.17
N LEU A 70 -15.75 -10.45 1.68
CA LEU A 70 -14.64 -10.84 0.79
C LEU A 70 -13.36 -10.79 1.62
N PHE A 71 -12.92 -11.98 2.08
CA PHE A 71 -11.85 -12.16 3.05
C PHE A 71 -10.52 -12.45 2.35
N PRO A 72 -9.57 -11.51 2.33
CA PRO A 72 -8.22 -11.70 1.76
C PRO A 72 -7.32 -12.46 2.76
N GLU A 73 -7.57 -13.75 2.88
CA GLU A 73 -6.92 -14.61 3.88
C GLU A 73 -5.41 -14.70 3.70
N GLU A 74 -4.69 -14.45 4.76
CA GLU A 74 -3.23 -14.56 4.82
C GLU A 74 -2.78 -15.80 5.57
N ARG A 75 -1.68 -16.40 5.10
CA ARG A 75 -1.02 -17.52 5.78
C ARG A 75 0.04 -17.04 6.77
N SER A 76 0.60 -15.88 6.50
CA SER A 76 1.68 -15.25 7.27
C SER A 76 1.62 -13.73 7.13
N MET A 77 2.11 -13.00 8.11
CA MET A 77 2.35 -11.56 8.00
C MET A 77 3.57 -11.21 7.13
N LEU A 78 4.30 -12.23 6.65
CA LEU A 78 5.45 -12.12 5.74
C LEU A 78 5.06 -12.46 4.30
N SER A 79 3.81 -12.32 3.95
CA SER A 79 3.29 -12.55 2.60
C SER A 79 3.44 -11.30 1.72
N ALA A 80 3.29 -11.47 0.41
CA ALA A 80 3.21 -10.36 -0.53
C ALA A 80 1.90 -9.56 -0.44
N GLN A 81 0.99 -9.93 0.45
CA GLN A 81 -0.34 -9.33 0.64
C GLN A 81 -1.17 -9.28 -0.67
N GLN A 82 -1.10 -10.35 -1.45
CA GLN A 82 -1.82 -10.52 -2.71
C GLN A 82 -2.71 -11.77 -2.72
N PRO A 83 -3.44 -12.10 -1.63
CA PRO A 83 -4.30 -13.26 -1.60
C PRO A 83 -5.56 -13.02 -2.42
N LEU A 84 -6.19 -14.11 -2.84
CA LEU A 84 -7.54 -14.04 -3.41
C LEU A 84 -8.54 -13.66 -2.32
N PHE A 85 -9.45 -12.74 -2.66
CA PHE A 85 -10.56 -12.36 -1.81
C PHE A 85 -11.61 -13.48 -1.81
N LYS A 86 -11.68 -14.25 -0.73
CA LYS A 86 -12.58 -15.40 -0.59
C LYS A 86 -13.94 -14.95 -0.08
N PRO A 87 -15.05 -15.27 -0.77
CA PRO A 87 -16.38 -15.02 -0.23
C PRO A 87 -16.66 -16.01 0.91
N MET A 88 -17.02 -15.48 2.08
CA MET A 88 -17.43 -16.29 3.25
C MET A 88 -18.18 -15.42 4.26
N LYS A 89 -18.97 -16.05 5.11
CA LYS A 89 -19.61 -15.37 6.24
C LYS A 89 -18.61 -15.11 7.37
N LEU A 90 -18.89 -14.09 8.18
CA LEU A 90 -18.11 -13.83 9.39
C LEU A 90 -17.99 -15.06 10.30
N SER A 91 -19.07 -15.82 10.46
CA SER A 91 -19.11 -17.05 11.27
C SER A 91 -18.25 -18.19 10.72
N GLU A 92 -17.98 -18.20 9.42
CA GLU A 92 -17.17 -19.24 8.75
C GLU A 92 -15.66 -18.99 8.88
N ILE A 93 -15.25 -17.80 9.32
CA ILE A 93 -13.85 -17.47 9.57
C ILE A 93 -13.41 -18.17 10.86
N GLY A 94 -12.43 -19.05 10.80
CA GLY A 94 -11.85 -19.71 11.98
C GLY A 94 -11.12 -18.70 12.88
N THR A 95 -11.05 -18.99 14.18
CA THR A 95 -10.46 -18.09 15.20
C THR A 95 -8.95 -17.92 15.08
N ASP A 96 -8.29 -18.83 14.39
CA ASP A 96 -6.85 -18.79 14.08
C ASP A 96 -6.54 -18.07 12.75
N ARG A 97 -7.58 -17.77 11.96
CA ARG A 97 -7.44 -17.15 10.64
C ARG A 97 -7.40 -15.63 10.73
N PHE A 98 -6.67 -15.05 9.82
CA PHE A 98 -6.56 -13.59 9.68
C PHE A 98 -6.41 -13.19 8.22
N CYS A 99 -6.63 -11.92 7.94
CA CYS A 99 -6.51 -11.35 6.61
C CYS A 99 -5.70 -10.05 6.63
N SER A 100 -5.17 -9.69 5.49
CA SER A 100 -4.68 -8.32 5.25
C SER A 100 -5.84 -7.34 5.10
N THR A 101 -5.57 -6.04 5.22
CA THR A 101 -6.48 -4.98 4.80
C THR A 101 -6.17 -4.62 3.34
N PRO A 102 -7.19 -4.20 2.58
CA PRO A 102 -8.58 -3.98 2.97
C PRO A 102 -9.43 -5.26 2.97
N ILE A 103 -10.50 -5.28 3.77
CA ILE A 103 -11.55 -6.29 3.74
C ILE A 103 -12.89 -5.65 3.36
N LEU A 104 -13.72 -6.38 2.61
CA LEU A 104 -15.07 -5.95 2.26
C LEU A 104 -16.11 -6.75 3.04
N ILE A 105 -17.03 -6.06 3.70
CA ILE A 105 -18.22 -6.61 4.37
C ILE A 105 -19.45 -6.22 3.55
N LYS A 106 -20.23 -7.19 3.12
CA LYS A 106 -21.51 -7.00 2.42
C LYS A 106 -22.64 -7.07 3.45
N VAL A 107 -23.16 -5.90 3.84
CA VAL A 107 -24.24 -5.82 4.83
C VAL A 107 -25.56 -6.30 4.21
N ASP A 108 -25.91 -5.71 3.05
CA ASP A 108 -27.07 -6.09 2.25
C ASP A 108 -26.85 -5.71 0.78
N GLU A 109 -27.91 -5.63 -0.03
CA GLU A 109 -27.83 -5.27 -1.45
C GLU A 109 -27.40 -3.81 -1.68
N ASN A 110 -27.60 -2.94 -0.68
CA ASN A 110 -27.39 -1.49 -0.79
C ASN A 110 -26.27 -0.95 0.13
N VAL A 111 -25.63 -1.80 0.95
CA VAL A 111 -24.61 -1.35 1.88
C VAL A 111 -23.37 -2.24 1.83
N ARG A 112 -22.24 -1.60 1.57
CA ARG A 112 -20.89 -2.17 1.61
C ARG A 112 -20.06 -1.43 2.63
N ILE A 113 -19.34 -2.15 3.47
CA ILE A 113 -18.34 -1.58 4.39
C ILE A 113 -16.98 -2.10 3.97
N PHE A 114 -16.04 -1.18 3.73
CA PHE A 114 -14.68 -1.49 3.33
C PHE A 114 -13.73 -0.95 4.39
N ILE A 115 -13.04 -1.86 5.09
CA ILE A 115 -12.17 -1.51 6.20
C ILE A 115 -10.73 -1.43 5.69
N SER A 116 -10.09 -0.32 5.95
CA SER A 116 -8.70 -0.04 5.57
C SER A 116 -8.04 0.92 6.57
N GLU A 117 -6.90 1.44 6.21
CA GLU A 117 -6.13 2.42 6.99
C GLU A 117 -5.52 3.48 6.08
N SER A 118 -5.13 4.61 6.65
CA SER A 118 -4.42 5.69 5.97
C SER A 118 -3.39 6.33 6.90
N ASP A 119 -2.44 7.08 6.34
CA ASP A 119 -1.36 7.74 7.09
C ASP A 119 -0.53 6.74 7.90
N LEU A 120 -0.10 5.67 7.24
CA LEU A 120 0.67 4.58 7.86
C LEU A 120 2.17 4.89 7.79
N GLU A 121 2.66 5.64 8.77
CA GLU A 121 4.08 5.99 8.87
C GLU A 121 4.69 5.48 10.17
N SER A 122 5.84 4.80 10.06
CA SER A 122 6.61 4.28 11.21
C SER A 122 5.75 3.54 12.25
N TYR A 123 4.81 2.73 11.75
CA TYR A 123 3.87 1.94 12.54
C TYR A 123 3.46 0.69 11.77
N PRO A 124 3.16 -0.45 12.41
CA PRO A 124 2.79 -1.67 11.71
C PRO A 124 1.42 -1.55 11.04
N GLY A 125 1.30 -2.06 9.82
CA GLY A 125 0.02 -2.22 9.13
C GLY A 125 -0.92 -3.17 9.87
N MET A 126 -2.21 -2.88 9.78
CA MET A 126 -3.26 -3.65 10.44
C MET A 126 -3.65 -4.88 9.61
N PHE A 127 -3.54 -6.05 10.20
CA PHE A 127 -4.27 -7.25 9.80
C PHE A 127 -5.52 -7.38 10.64
N LEU A 128 -6.51 -8.13 10.17
CA LEU A 128 -7.73 -8.42 10.91
C LEU A 128 -7.87 -9.92 11.16
N ARG A 129 -8.09 -10.31 12.41
CA ARG A 129 -8.32 -11.69 12.81
C ARG A 129 -9.75 -11.88 13.32
N LYS A 130 -10.26 -13.09 13.23
CA LYS A 130 -11.50 -13.47 13.89
C LYS A 130 -11.34 -13.38 15.41
N GLN A 131 -12.33 -12.81 16.09
CA GLN A 131 -12.38 -12.76 17.56
C GLN A 131 -13.67 -13.35 18.12
N GLY A 132 -14.78 -12.61 18.15
CA GLY A 132 -16.09 -13.07 18.59
C GLY A 132 -16.94 -13.64 17.45
N LYS A 133 -18.22 -13.87 17.69
CA LYS A 133 -19.15 -14.46 16.72
C LYS A 133 -19.19 -13.64 15.41
N ASN A 134 -19.40 -12.33 15.54
CA ASN A 134 -19.48 -11.40 14.42
C ASN A 134 -18.46 -10.27 14.61
N GLU A 135 -17.24 -10.61 15.03
CA GLU A 135 -16.22 -9.63 15.37
C GLU A 135 -14.92 -9.90 14.62
N LEU A 136 -14.31 -8.83 14.17
CA LEU A 136 -12.96 -8.80 13.63
C LEU A 136 -12.10 -7.89 14.52
N ALA A 137 -10.94 -8.37 14.91
CA ALA A 137 -10.00 -7.60 15.74
C ALA A 137 -8.70 -7.31 15.00
N GLY A 138 -8.11 -6.18 15.28
CA GLY A 138 -6.78 -5.81 14.80
C GLY A 138 -5.73 -6.83 15.24
N LYS A 139 -4.78 -7.10 14.35
CA LYS A 139 -3.61 -7.93 14.60
C LYS A 139 -2.40 -7.23 14.00
N PHE A 140 -1.38 -7.00 14.80
CA PHE A 140 -0.20 -6.23 14.40
C PHE A 140 1.06 -7.07 14.55
N ALA A 141 2.01 -6.87 13.63
CA ALA A 141 3.31 -7.51 13.72
C ALA A 141 4.15 -6.85 14.83
N ALA A 142 4.73 -7.65 15.70
CA ALA A 142 5.72 -7.16 16.67
C ALA A 142 7.02 -6.78 15.94
N VAL A 143 7.75 -5.80 16.50
CA VAL A 143 9.02 -5.33 15.96
C VAL A 143 10.02 -6.48 15.87
N SER A 144 10.75 -6.58 14.76
CA SER A 144 11.87 -7.51 14.64
C SER A 144 13.08 -7.01 15.44
N LEU A 145 13.68 -7.89 16.21
CA LEU A 145 14.93 -7.63 16.96
C LEU A 145 16.13 -8.29 16.29
N GLU A 146 15.92 -9.43 15.66
CA GLU A 146 16.94 -10.18 14.93
C GLU A 146 16.33 -10.75 13.67
N ASP A 147 17.06 -10.65 12.57
CA ASP A 147 16.61 -11.07 11.26
C ASP A 147 17.59 -12.07 10.64
N TYR A 148 17.04 -12.99 9.87
CA TYR A 148 17.78 -13.84 8.96
C TYR A 148 17.48 -13.42 7.52
N LYS A 149 18.52 -13.15 6.75
CA LYS A 149 18.43 -12.80 5.32
C LYS A 149 18.76 -14.02 4.49
N THR A 150 17.85 -14.43 3.62
CA THR A 150 18.08 -15.53 2.66
C THR A 150 18.72 -15.03 1.38
N ASP A 151 18.31 -13.85 0.95
CA ASP A 151 18.77 -13.15 -0.24
C ASP A 151 18.58 -11.63 -0.05
N ASP A 152 18.73 -10.85 -1.08
CA ASP A 152 18.55 -9.40 -1.08
C ASP A 152 17.11 -8.93 -0.90
N ARG A 153 16.13 -9.82 -1.03
CA ARG A 153 14.70 -9.51 -1.01
C ARG A 153 13.96 -10.05 0.21
N GLN A 154 14.43 -11.15 0.79
CA GLN A 154 13.70 -11.85 1.84
C GLN A 154 14.41 -11.77 3.18
N ILE A 155 13.73 -11.09 4.11
CA ILE A 155 14.16 -10.94 5.50
C ILE A 155 13.14 -11.63 6.39
N PHE A 156 13.60 -12.60 7.18
CA PHE A 156 12.78 -13.35 8.11
C PHE A 156 13.12 -12.97 9.54
N PRO A 157 12.17 -12.41 10.32
CA PRO A 157 12.37 -12.17 11.74
C PRO A 157 12.59 -13.47 12.50
N THR A 158 13.75 -13.63 13.11
CA THR A 158 14.09 -14.79 13.97
C THR A 158 13.77 -14.52 15.42
N LYS A 159 13.74 -13.26 15.83
CA LYS A 159 13.35 -12.83 17.17
C LYS A 159 12.51 -11.56 17.11
N ARG A 160 11.40 -11.56 17.83
CA ARG A 160 10.48 -10.43 17.90
C ARG A 160 10.47 -9.83 19.30
N ALA A 161 10.19 -8.54 19.36
CA ALA A 161 9.96 -7.80 20.59
C ALA A 161 8.61 -8.16 21.24
N ASP A 162 8.41 -7.68 22.45
CA ASP A 162 7.14 -7.68 23.18
C ASP A 162 6.27 -6.43 22.90
N TYR A 163 6.59 -5.68 21.84
CA TYR A 163 5.91 -4.46 21.44
C TYR A 163 5.79 -4.36 19.91
N ILE A 164 4.83 -3.56 19.46
CA ILE A 164 4.53 -3.41 18.03
C ILE A 164 5.20 -2.19 17.39
N ALA A 165 5.53 -1.16 18.18
CA ALA A 165 6.24 0.02 17.68
C ALA A 165 7.02 0.73 18.78
N ARG A 166 8.09 1.43 18.37
CA ARG A 166 8.74 2.47 19.16
C ARG A 166 8.62 3.77 18.39
N VAL A 167 8.01 4.78 18.97
CA VAL A 167 7.58 5.99 18.28
C VAL A 167 7.90 7.24 19.08
N ASN A 168 7.89 8.39 18.43
CA ASN A 168 7.96 9.68 19.12
C ASN A 168 6.74 9.84 20.03
N GLY A 169 6.92 10.45 21.20
CA GLY A 169 5.84 10.66 22.14
C GLY A 169 4.75 11.60 21.62
N THR A 170 5.13 12.63 20.90
CA THR A 170 4.19 13.52 20.21
C THR A 170 4.07 13.08 18.75
N ARG A 171 2.92 12.49 18.40
CA ARG A 171 2.64 12.06 17.03
C ARG A 171 1.17 11.75 16.78
N ASN A 172 0.80 11.72 15.50
CA ASN A 172 -0.42 11.09 15.02
C ASN A 172 -0.17 9.61 14.73
N TYR A 173 -1.19 8.77 15.02
CA TYR A 173 -1.22 7.36 14.62
C TYR A 173 -2.00 7.18 13.33
N PRO A 174 -1.89 6.04 12.65
CA PRO A 174 -2.66 5.79 11.44
C PRO A 174 -4.16 5.92 11.64
N TRP A 175 -4.84 6.41 10.61
CA TRP A 175 -6.29 6.38 10.57
C TRP A 175 -6.80 4.95 10.37
N ARG A 176 -7.74 4.54 11.22
CA ARG A 176 -8.57 3.36 11.01
C ARG A 176 -9.82 3.81 10.26
N ALA A 177 -9.91 3.43 8.99
CA ALA A 177 -10.88 3.95 8.05
C ALA A 177 -11.92 2.89 7.67
N MET A 178 -13.19 3.30 7.67
CA MET A 178 -14.31 2.51 7.15
C MET A 178 -15.00 3.31 6.06
N ILE A 179 -14.91 2.84 4.83
CA ILE A 179 -15.66 3.36 3.70
C ILE A 179 -17.04 2.70 3.73
N VAL A 180 -18.08 3.48 3.55
CA VAL A 180 -19.46 3.00 3.43
C VAL A 180 -19.96 3.36 2.04
N ALA A 181 -20.40 2.38 1.28
CA ALA A 181 -20.83 2.54 -0.09
C ALA A 181 -22.16 1.82 -0.35
N GLU A 182 -23.01 2.41 -1.18
CA GLU A 182 -24.31 1.82 -1.54
C GLU A 182 -24.17 0.68 -2.55
N ASN A 183 -23.08 0.66 -3.31
CA ASN A 183 -22.80 -0.36 -4.32
C ASN A 183 -21.30 -0.48 -4.61
N ASP A 184 -20.93 -1.49 -5.38
CA ASP A 184 -19.52 -1.80 -5.69
C ASP A 184 -18.85 -0.70 -6.54
N ALA A 185 -19.60 0.01 -7.41
CA ALA A 185 -19.05 1.10 -8.21
C ALA A 185 -18.64 2.31 -7.33
N ASN A 186 -19.38 2.57 -6.25
CA ASN A 186 -19.05 3.64 -5.31
C ASN A 186 -17.76 3.35 -4.54
N LEU A 187 -17.41 2.07 -4.31
CA LEU A 187 -16.10 1.70 -3.73
C LEU A 187 -14.94 2.10 -4.65
N ILE A 188 -15.08 1.86 -5.96
CA ILE A 188 -14.03 2.19 -6.94
C ILE A 188 -13.77 3.70 -7.01
N THR A 189 -14.81 4.51 -6.84
CA THR A 189 -14.72 5.98 -6.93
C THR A 189 -14.48 6.66 -5.59
N ASN A 190 -14.54 5.92 -4.48
CA ASN A 190 -14.30 6.48 -3.15
C ASN A 190 -12.87 7.00 -3.00
N GLN A 191 -12.73 8.09 -2.24
CA GLN A 191 -11.47 8.80 -2.04
C GLN A 191 -11.17 9.07 -0.56
N LEU A 192 -11.83 8.35 0.36
CA LEU A 192 -11.66 8.56 1.80
C LEU A 192 -10.19 8.45 2.23
N ILE A 193 -9.47 7.46 1.72
CA ILE A 193 -8.06 7.25 2.08
C ILE A 193 -7.20 8.46 1.71
N TYR A 194 -7.46 9.12 0.57
CA TYR A 194 -6.77 10.35 0.18
C TYR A 194 -7.14 11.55 1.04
N LYS A 195 -8.42 11.65 1.46
CA LYS A 195 -8.89 12.71 2.35
C LYS A 195 -8.25 12.63 3.75
N LEU A 196 -7.89 11.44 4.18
CA LEU A 196 -7.27 11.16 5.48
C LEU A 196 -5.73 11.23 5.46
N ALA A 197 -5.12 11.16 4.28
CA ALA A 197 -3.67 11.27 4.13
C ALA A 197 -3.19 12.69 4.46
N PRO A 198 -1.99 12.86 5.01
CA PRO A 198 -1.39 14.17 5.19
C PRO A 198 -1.15 14.86 3.84
N GLU A 199 -1.03 16.18 3.86
CA GLU A 199 -0.62 16.91 2.67
C GLU A 199 0.80 16.52 2.26
N ALA A 200 1.04 16.46 0.95
CA ALA A 200 2.37 16.15 0.43
C ALA A 200 3.34 17.29 0.78
N GLU A 201 4.48 16.94 1.40
CA GLU A 201 5.54 17.86 1.73
C GLU A 201 6.64 17.81 0.65
N GLY A 202 7.02 18.97 0.09
CA GLY A 202 8.08 19.09 -0.91
C GLY A 202 7.59 19.41 -2.32
N ASP A 203 8.55 19.53 -3.25
CA ASP A 203 8.29 19.78 -4.67
C ASP A 203 8.22 18.46 -5.45
N TYR A 204 7.03 18.10 -5.89
CA TYR A 204 6.76 16.94 -6.72
C TYR A 204 6.38 17.30 -8.16
N SER A 205 6.68 18.53 -8.60
CA SER A 205 6.36 19.01 -9.95
C SER A 205 7.06 18.22 -11.06
N TRP A 206 8.13 17.51 -10.73
CA TRP A 206 8.85 16.60 -11.62
C TRP A 206 8.13 15.28 -11.88
N VAL A 207 7.17 14.87 -11.04
CA VAL A 207 6.42 13.61 -11.19
C VAL A 207 5.47 13.73 -12.38
N ARG A 208 5.66 12.89 -13.38
CA ARG A 208 4.82 12.82 -14.59
C ARG A 208 4.20 11.43 -14.67
N PRO A 209 2.88 11.30 -14.48
CA PRO A 209 2.18 10.03 -14.71
C PRO A 209 2.20 9.69 -16.20
N GLY A 210 2.40 8.41 -16.52
CA GLY A 210 2.44 7.93 -17.89
C GLY A 210 2.23 6.43 -17.99
N LYS A 211 2.20 5.92 -19.23
CA LYS A 211 2.17 4.50 -19.53
C LYS A 211 3.57 3.92 -19.42
N ILE A 212 3.65 2.65 -19.11
CA ILE A 212 4.88 1.92 -18.88
C ILE A 212 4.95 0.71 -19.82
N ALA A 213 6.06 0.55 -20.55
CA ALA A 213 6.45 -0.73 -21.12
C ALA A 213 7.32 -1.45 -20.08
N TRP A 214 6.85 -2.61 -19.62
CA TRP A 214 7.50 -3.36 -18.55
C TRP A 214 7.90 -4.74 -19.04
N ASP A 215 9.19 -5.06 -18.94
CA ASP A 215 9.81 -6.27 -19.44
C ASP A 215 9.32 -7.56 -18.76
N TRP A 216 8.88 -7.47 -17.50
CA TRP A 216 8.36 -8.58 -16.73
C TRP A 216 7.04 -9.15 -17.25
N TYR A 217 6.21 -8.35 -17.94
CA TYR A 217 4.93 -8.83 -18.48
C TYR A 217 5.07 -10.00 -19.46
N ASN A 218 6.16 -10.05 -20.20
CA ASN A 218 6.47 -11.13 -21.14
C ASN A 218 7.77 -11.88 -20.79
N ALA A 219 8.23 -11.76 -19.55
CA ALA A 219 9.42 -12.43 -19.02
C ALA A 219 10.67 -12.22 -19.91
N LEU A 220 10.88 -10.98 -20.41
CA LEU A 220 11.97 -10.60 -21.32
C LEU A 220 11.97 -11.39 -22.66
N ILE A 221 10.91 -12.12 -23.00
CA ILE A 221 10.84 -12.91 -24.23
C ILE A 221 10.41 -12.01 -25.40
N LEU A 222 11.32 -11.82 -26.34
CA LEU A 222 11.06 -11.13 -27.61
C LEU A 222 11.07 -12.13 -28.75
N THR A 223 10.33 -11.83 -29.84
CA THR A 223 10.32 -12.63 -31.06
C THR A 223 10.69 -11.77 -32.26
N GLY A 224 11.31 -12.36 -33.29
CA GLY A 224 11.67 -11.65 -34.51
C GLY A 224 12.88 -10.70 -34.32
N VAL A 225 13.74 -10.97 -33.34
CA VAL A 225 14.99 -10.25 -33.09
C VAL A 225 16.18 -11.13 -33.45
N ASP A 226 17.32 -10.53 -33.77
CA ASP A 226 18.57 -11.19 -34.17
C ASP A 226 19.62 -11.25 -33.06
N PHE A 227 19.20 -10.91 -31.82
CA PHE A 227 20.02 -10.97 -30.63
C PHE A 227 19.40 -11.87 -29.56
N LYS A 228 20.20 -12.26 -28.56
CA LYS A 228 19.74 -13.04 -27.40
C LYS A 228 19.01 -12.14 -26.44
N CYS A 229 17.70 -12.41 -26.22
CA CYS A 229 16.89 -11.70 -25.24
C CYS A 229 17.37 -12.01 -23.81
N GLY A 230 17.19 -11.04 -22.92
CA GLY A 230 17.55 -11.14 -21.49
C GLY A 230 17.84 -9.76 -20.92
N ILE A 231 18.47 -9.75 -19.75
CA ILE A 231 18.89 -8.50 -19.10
C ILE A 231 20.16 -8.00 -19.79
N ASN A 232 19.99 -7.23 -20.86
CA ASN A 232 21.08 -6.64 -21.65
C ASN A 232 20.62 -5.41 -22.42
N ASN A 233 21.57 -4.62 -22.90
CA ASN A 233 21.29 -3.36 -23.58
C ASN A 233 20.44 -3.53 -24.85
N ASP A 234 20.64 -4.59 -25.63
CA ASP A 234 19.90 -4.79 -26.87
C ASP A 234 18.40 -5.02 -26.62
N THR A 235 18.10 -5.82 -25.59
CA THR A 235 16.72 -6.05 -25.14
C THR A 235 16.06 -4.73 -24.71
N TYR A 236 16.72 -3.94 -23.87
CA TYR A 236 16.11 -2.69 -23.41
C TYR A 236 16.04 -1.61 -24.47
N LYS A 237 16.97 -1.56 -25.44
CA LYS A 237 16.82 -0.70 -26.61
C LYS A 237 15.59 -1.08 -27.43
N TYR A 238 15.27 -2.37 -27.56
CA TYR A 238 14.06 -2.82 -28.23
C TYR A 238 12.81 -2.34 -27.49
N TYR A 239 12.76 -2.44 -26.16
CA TYR A 239 11.64 -1.90 -25.36
C TYR A 239 11.52 -0.38 -25.49
N ILE A 240 12.64 0.34 -25.53
CA ILE A 240 12.66 1.79 -25.74
C ILE A 240 12.14 2.15 -27.14
N ASP A 241 12.53 1.43 -28.18
CA ASP A 241 12.03 1.62 -29.54
C ASP A 241 10.53 1.34 -29.63
N PHE A 242 10.06 0.27 -28.97
CA PHE A 242 8.65 -0.05 -28.87
C PHE A 242 7.88 1.07 -28.13
N ALA A 243 8.36 1.50 -26.98
CA ALA A 243 7.75 2.56 -26.19
C ALA A 243 7.65 3.87 -27.01
N SER A 244 8.73 4.26 -27.67
CA SER A 244 8.78 5.44 -28.55
C SER A 244 7.78 5.36 -29.70
N LYS A 245 7.69 4.19 -30.35
CA LYS A 245 6.77 3.96 -31.49
C LYS A 245 5.28 4.07 -31.09
N TYR A 246 4.94 3.66 -29.87
CA TYR A 246 3.55 3.62 -29.37
C TYR A 246 3.22 4.74 -28.39
N GLU A 247 4.06 5.74 -28.30
CA GLU A 247 3.87 6.90 -27.41
C GLU A 247 3.65 6.46 -25.93
N ILE A 248 4.51 5.55 -25.49
CA ILE A 248 4.61 5.11 -24.09
C ILE A 248 5.74 5.90 -23.44
N GLU A 249 5.44 6.55 -22.33
CA GLU A 249 6.35 7.51 -21.71
C GLU A 249 7.55 6.84 -21.05
N TYR A 250 7.38 5.61 -20.53
CA TYR A 250 8.39 4.96 -19.69
C TYR A 250 8.68 3.53 -20.11
N VAL A 251 9.93 3.10 -19.86
CA VAL A 251 10.31 1.70 -19.80
C VAL A 251 10.75 1.40 -18.36
N VAL A 252 10.17 0.38 -17.72
CA VAL A 252 10.68 -0.16 -16.45
C VAL A 252 11.68 -1.26 -16.77
N ILE A 253 12.87 -1.12 -16.21
CA ILE A 253 13.91 -2.15 -16.15
C ILE A 253 13.72 -2.87 -14.82
N ASP A 254 13.23 -4.10 -14.88
CA ASP A 254 12.97 -4.93 -13.71
C ASP A 254 14.26 -5.47 -13.11
N ASP A 255 14.14 -6.25 -12.07
CA ASP A 255 15.24 -6.85 -11.31
C ASP A 255 16.34 -7.50 -12.16
N GLY A 256 17.57 -7.44 -11.65
CA GLY A 256 18.74 -8.09 -12.22
C GLY A 256 19.64 -7.20 -13.07
N TRP A 257 19.33 -5.91 -13.22
CA TRP A 257 20.20 -4.93 -13.92
C TRP A 257 21.41 -4.50 -13.08
N SER A 258 21.36 -4.65 -11.76
CA SER A 258 22.39 -4.28 -10.81
C SER A 258 22.95 -5.50 -10.07
N GLU A 259 24.08 -5.31 -9.38
CA GLU A 259 24.53 -6.29 -8.39
C GLU A 259 23.50 -6.43 -7.25
N ALA A 260 23.25 -7.64 -6.78
CA ALA A 260 22.18 -7.96 -5.83
C ALA A 260 22.24 -7.16 -4.51
N TRP A 261 23.42 -6.76 -4.07
CA TRP A 261 23.64 -6.04 -2.81
C TRP A 261 24.12 -4.59 -2.99
N ASP A 262 24.27 -4.14 -4.23
CA ASP A 262 24.80 -2.81 -4.53
C ASP A 262 24.17 -2.26 -5.82
N VAL A 263 23.04 -1.58 -5.66
CA VAL A 263 22.31 -0.93 -6.75
C VAL A 263 23.08 0.22 -7.44
N THR A 264 24.23 0.61 -6.91
CA THR A 264 25.09 1.60 -7.57
C THR A 264 25.98 0.98 -8.66
N LYS A 265 25.98 -0.35 -8.77
CA LYS A 265 26.77 -1.11 -9.75
C LYS A 265 25.87 -1.88 -10.69
N THR A 266 26.01 -1.63 -11.98
CA THR A 266 25.34 -2.43 -13.01
C THR A 266 26.09 -3.75 -13.25
N ILE A 267 25.35 -4.75 -13.70
CA ILE A 267 25.98 -5.99 -14.23
C ILE A 267 26.72 -5.68 -15.54
N PRO A 268 27.70 -6.52 -15.97
CA PRO A 268 28.50 -6.28 -17.18
C PRO A 268 27.69 -6.13 -18.48
N GLU A 269 26.51 -6.76 -18.55
CA GLU A 269 25.63 -6.77 -19.72
C GLU A 269 24.80 -5.46 -19.83
N ILE A 270 24.84 -4.61 -18.81
CA ILE A 270 24.08 -3.34 -18.74
C ILE A 270 25.02 -2.14 -18.74
N ASN A 271 24.94 -1.32 -19.78
CA ASN A 271 25.47 0.01 -19.80
C ASN A 271 24.34 1.03 -19.61
N MET A 272 24.13 1.45 -18.36
CA MET A 272 23.03 2.33 -17.99
C MET A 272 23.15 3.73 -18.62
N GLU A 273 24.37 4.26 -18.75
CA GLU A 273 24.59 5.57 -19.38
C GLU A 273 24.14 5.56 -20.85
N GLU A 274 24.46 4.48 -21.57
CA GLU A 274 24.03 4.28 -22.95
C GLU A 274 22.50 4.17 -23.04
N LEU A 275 21.87 3.39 -22.17
CA LEU A 275 20.41 3.22 -22.15
C LEU A 275 19.68 4.53 -21.85
N VAL A 276 20.16 5.30 -20.88
CA VAL A 276 19.59 6.63 -20.55
C VAL A 276 19.75 7.60 -21.74
N ALA A 277 20.91 7.62 -22.38
CA ALA A 277 21.14 8.47 -23.56
C ALA A 277 20.25 8.04 -24.73
N TYR A 278 20.06 6.72 -24.92
CA TYR A 278 19.20 6.19 -25.95
C TYR A 278 17.73 6.52 -25.70
N GLY A 279 17.25 6.34 -24.46
CA GLY A 279 15.89 6.69 -24.05
C GLY A 279 15.60 8.19 -24.27
N LYS A 280 16.49 9.07 -23.85
CA LYS A 280 16.36 10.52 -24.08
C LYS A 280 16.25 10.86 -25.57
N LYS A 281 17.05 10.22 -26.44
CA LYS A 281 16.99 10.41 -27.90
C LYS A 281 15.64 9.97 -28.47
N LYS A 282 14.98 9.01 -27.85
CA LYS A 282 13.69 8.43 -28.27
C LYS A 282 12.49 9.05 -27.54
N ASN A 283 12.73 10.02 -26.63
CA ASN A 283 11.71 10.63 -25.77
C ASN A 283 10.99 9.59 -24.88
N VAL A 284 11.76 8.67 -24.31
CA VAL A 284 11.31 7.64 -23.37
C VAL A 284 12.19 7.70 -22.13
N ASP A 285 11.59 7.84 -20.97
CA ASP A 285 12.28 7.83 -19.70
C ASP A 285 12.41 6.41 -19.13
N LEU A 286 13.45 6.15 -18.35
CA LEU A 286 13.68 4.85 -17.73
C LEU A 286 13.32 4.90 -16.25
N ILE A 287 12.69 3.84 -15.76
CA ILE A 287 12.40 3.59 -14.35
C ILE A 287 13.16 2.33 -13.96
N LEU A 288 13.92 2.39 -12.89
CA LEU A 288 14.62 1.23 -12.35
C LEU A 288 13.83 0.65 -11.19
N TRP A 289 13.62 -0.67 -11.22
CA TRP A 289 13.09 -1.42 -10.09
C TRP A 289 14.26 -1.77 -9.15
N VAL A 290 14.08 -1.57 -7.82
CA VAL A 290 15.08 -1.82 -6.77
C VAL A 290 14.46 -2.44 -5.53
#